data_1c65db1b7e2b66e9c2d226429c151509
#
_entry.id   1c65db1b7e2b66e9c2d226429c151509
#
_cell.length_a   1.000
_cell.length_b   1.000
_cell.length_c   1.000
_cell.angle_alpha   90.00
_cell.angle_beta   90.00
_cell.angle_gamma   90.00
#
_symmetry.space_group_name_H-M   'P 1'
#
loop_
_entity.id
_entity.type
_entity.pdbx_description
1 polymer ?
#
loop_
_entity_poly.entity_id
_entity_poly.type
_entity_poly.pdbx_seq_one_letter_code
_entity_poly.pdbx_strand_id
1 'polypeptide(L)'
;NIELFSDKVDMRYLLNESRIIVTACATSTLGWPIMSGHPVVFINQKYKSPLTNGAHASLSRGIFVFDDDEYDFHEKLRDFLSKTLDEIEDLWHKKKSARKEMIKQYFCSYSSGAGARASKVIVQEYL
;
A
#
# COMPACT_ATOMS: atom_id res chain seq x y z
N ASN A 1 -3.01 -1.16 -23.50
CA ASN A 1 -4.45 -1.46 -23.40
C ASN A 1 -4.91 -1.09 -21.99
N ILE A 2 -6.01 -0.35 -21.90
CA ILE A 2 -6.68 -0.03 -20.63
C ILE A 2 -8.00 -0.77 -20.64
N GLU A 3 -8.24 -1.57 -19.61
CA GLU A 3 -9.52 -2.24 -19.36
C GLU A 3 -10.22 -1.54 -18.19
N LEU A 4 -11.46 -1.16 -18.38
CA LEU A 4 -12.28 -0.55 -17.34
C LEU A 4 -13.19 -1.61 -16.74
N PHE A 5 -13.02 -1.88 -15.45
CA PHE A 5 -13.96 -2.71 -14.71
C PHE A 5 -15.23 -1.93 -14.46
N SER A 6 -16.30 -2.32 -15.13
CA SER A 6 -17.65 -1.76 -14.94
C SER A 6 -18.44 -2.47 -13.85
N ASP A 7 -18.04 -3.66 -13.47
CA ASP A 7 -18.72 -4.47 -12.48
C ASP A 7 -18.42 -4.00 -11.06
N LYS A 8 -19.43 -4.03 -10.20
CA LYS A 8 -19.29 -3.71 -8.78
C LYS A 8 -18.58 -4.83 -8.01
N VAL A 9 -17.41 -5.23 -8.50
CA VAL A 9 -16.56 -6.22 -7.83
C VAL A 9 -15.73 -5.52 -6.78
N ASP A 10 -15.70 -6.07 -5.57
CA ASP A 10 -14.85 -5.55 -4.51
C ASP A 10 -13.38 -5.69 -4.93
N MET A 11 -12.63 -4.60 -4.86
CA MET A 11 -11.22 -4.53 -5.23
C MET A 11 -10.38 -5.66 -4.61
N ARG A 12 -10.75 -6.16 -3.42
CA ARG A 12 -10.05 -7.26 -2.75
C ARG A 12 -9.94 -8.52 -3.60
N TYR A 13 -10.93 -8.80 -4.43
CA TYR A 13 -10.91 -9.96 -5.31
C TYR A 13 -10.05 -9.76 -6.55
N LEU A 14 -9.80 -8.50 -6.94
CA LEU A 14 -9.01 -8.15 -8.12
C LEU A 14 -7.50 -8.03 -7.82
N LEU A 15 -7.12 -7.84 -6.55
CA LEU A 15 -5.72 -7.64 -6.17
C LEU A 15 -4.82 -8.82 -6.57
N ASN A 16 -5.32 -10.05 -6.52
CA ASN A 16 -4.55 -11.25 -6.85
C ASN A 16 -4.30 -11.42 -8.35
N GLU A 17 -5.04 -10.71 -9.20
CA GLU A 17 -4.88 -10.74 -10.65
C GLU A 17 -3.86 -9.72 -11.14
N SER A 18 -3.47 -8.80 -10.26
CA SER A 18 -2.57 -7.70 -10.58
C SER A 18 -1.15 -7.98 -10.11
N ARG A 19 -0.15 -7.72 -10.95
CA ARG A 19 1.27 -7.83 -10.54
C ARG A 19 1.82 -6.55 -9.93
N ILE A 20 1.24 -5.41 -10.25
CA ILE A 20 1.56 -4.09 -9.68
C ILE A 20 0.24 -3.39 -9.39
N ILE A 21 0.13 -2.76 -8.24
CA ILE A 21 -1.06 -2.01 -7.85
C ILE A 21 -0.70 -0.54 -7.78
N VAL A 22 -1.39 0.28 -8.57
CA VAL A 22 -1.27 1.75 -8.52
C VAL A 22 -2.48 2.29 -7.79
N THR A 23 -2.28 3.08 -6.75
CA THR A 23 -3.36 3.67 -5.95
C THR A 23 -3.05 5.10 -5.57
N ALA A 24 -4.08 5.88 -5.28
CA ALA A 24 -4.00 7.23 -4.76
C ALA A 24 -4.93 7.37 -3.55
N CYS A 25 -4.70 8.37 -2.73
CA CYS A 25 -5.46 8.63 -1.50
C CYS A 25 -5.22 7.60 -0.38
N ALA A 26 -4.69 8.08 0.73
CA ALA A 26 -4.45 7.29 1.94
C ALA A 26 -5.75 7.08 2.73
N THR A 27 -6.65 6.26 2.19
CA THR A 27 -7.91 5.87 2.84
C THR A 27 -7.79 4.51 3.52
N SER A 28 -8.85 4.07 4.20
CA SER A 28 -8.92 2.74 4.81
C SER A 28 -8.64 1.58 3.84
N THR A 29 -8.83 1.81 2.54
CA THR A 29 -8.60 0.80 1.50
C THR A 29 -7.13 0.61 1.15
N LEU A 30 -6.23 1.56 1.49
CA LEU A 30 -4.79 1.46 1.20
C LEU A 30 -4.15 0.23 1.88
N GLY A 31 -4.68 -0.19 3.02
CA GLY A 31 -4.18 -1.37 3.72
C GLY A 31 -4.23 -2.64 2.88
N TRP A 32 -5.25 -2.81 2.05
CA TRP A 32 -5.41 -4.02 1.24
C TRP A 32 -4.32 -4.18 0.18
N PRO A 33 -4.01 -3.18 -0.68
CA PRO A 33 -2.83 -3.25 -1.57
C PRO A 33 -1.54 -3.57 -0.83
N ILE A 34 -1.28 -2.90 0.29
CA ILE A 34 -0.05 -3.09 1.07
C ILE A 34 0.05 -4.51 1.62
N MET A 35 -1.07 -5.09 2.05
CA MET A 35 -1.13 -6.44 2.61
C MET A 35 -1.22 -7.55 1.55
N SER A 36 -1.47 -7.22 0.28
CA SER A 36 -1.57 -8.20 -0.81
C SER A 36 -0.24 -8.91 -1.12
N GLY A 37 0.89 -8.29 -0.75
CA GLY A 37 2.22 -8.78 -1.08
C GLY A 37 2.75 -8.29 -2.44
N HIS A 38 1.91 -7.71 -3.29
CA HIS A 38 2.31 -7.16 -4.59
C HIS A 38 2.98 -5.79 -4.47
N PRO A 39 3.83 -5.40 -5.43
CA PRO A 39 4.36 -4.04 -5.53
C PRO A 39 3.26 -2.99 -5.55
N VAL A 40 3.37 -2.00 -4.65
CA VAL A 40 2.41 -0.89 -4.54
C VAL A 40 3.08 0.41 -4.92
N VAL A 41 2.49 1.10 -5.90
CA VAL A 41 2.79 2.48 -6.28
C VAL A 41 1.70 3.36 -5.69
N PHE A 42 2.09 4.27 -4.82
CA PHE A 42 1.18 5.22 -4.19
C PHE A 42 1.41 6.63 -4.73
N ILE A 43 0.37 7.23 -5.28
CA ILE A 43 0.38 8.62 -5.73
C ILE A 43 -0.11 9.49 -4.57
N ASN A 44 0.79 10.24 -3.96
CA ASN A 44 0.47 11.15 -2.87
C ASN A 44 -0.12 12.44 -3.45
N GLN A 45 -1.42 12.60 -3.29
CA GLN A 45 -2.17 13.77 -3.77
C GLN A 45 -2.16 14.86 -2.70
N LYS A 46 -1.13 15.70 -2.67
CA LYS A 46 -0.92 16.71 -1.64
C LYS A 46 -2.08 17.70 -1.46
N TYR A 47 -2.78 18.01 -2.54
CA TYR A 47 -3.90 18.96 -2.49
C TYR A 47 -5.25 18.34 -2.11
N LYS A 48 -5.38 17.01 -2.17
CA LYS A 48 -6.63 16.32 -1.84
C LYS A 48 -6.58 15.56 -0.52
N SER A 49 -5.51 14.82 -0.28
CA SER A 49 -5.36 13.94 0.88
C SER A 49 -3.88 13.80 1.25
N PRO A 50 -3.27 14.90 1.76
CA PRO A 50 -1.85 14.92 2.05
C PRO A 50 -1.50 13.94 3.16
N LEU A 51 -0.39 13.24 2.99
CA LEU A 51 0.24 12.50 4.08
C LEU A 51 0.88 13.48 5.08
N THR A 52 0.87 13.13 6.35
CA THR A 52 1.75 13.80 7.32
C THR A 52 3.20 13.49 6.98
N ASN A 53 4.15 14.35 7.37
CA ASN A 53 5.57 14.15 7.10
C ASN A 53 6.08 12.79 7.62
N GLY A 54 5.62 12.36 8.80
CA GLY A 54 5.99 11.06 9.36
C GLY A 54 5.43 9.88 8.55
N ALA A 55 4.17 9.97 8.13
CA ALA A 55 3.56 8.94 7.29
C ALA A 55 4.24 8.88 5.91
N HIS A 56 4.48 10.04 5.27
CA HIS A 56 5.19 10.12 3.99
C HIS A 56 6.58 9.46 4.08
N ALA A 57 7.39 9.82 5.07
CA ALA A 57 8.73 9.25 5.26
C ALA A 57 8.68 7.73 5.48
N SER A 58 7.71 7.24 6.22
CA SER A 58 7.55 5.80 6.49
C SER A 58 7.05 5.04 5.26
N LEU A 59 6.03 5.56 4.57
CA LEU A 59 5.51 4.95 3.35
C LEU A 59 6.59 4.91 2.24
N SER A 60 7.32 6.01 2.02
CA SER A 60 8.37 6.09 1.00
C SER A 60 9.50 5.07 1.20
N ARG A 61 9.77 4.68 2.43
CA ARG A 61 10.70 3.58 2.73
C ARG A 61 10.10 2.21 2.44
N GLY A 62 8.80 2.01 2.69
CA GLY A 62 8.15 0.71 2.62
C GLY A 62 7.55 0.35 1.27
N ILE A 63 7.05 1.34 0.52
CA ILE A 63 6.41 1.21 -0.80
C ILE A 63 6.99 2.24 -1.78
N PHE A 64 6.47 2.29 -3.01
CA PHE A 64 6.85 3.30 -3.99
C PHE A 64 5.89 4.48 -3.89
N VAL A 65 6.38 5.65 -3.48
CA VAL A 65 5.58 6.87 -3.31
C VAL A 65 6.03 7.90 -4.34
N PHE A 66 5.07 8.52 -5.00
CA PHE A 66 5.27 9.62 -5.95
C PHE A 66 4.36 10.78 -5.54
N ASP A 67 4.95 11.95 -5.36
CA ASP A 67 4.23 13.18 -5.01
C ASP A 67 3.73 13.89 -6.27
N ASP A 68 2.42 14.13 -6.39
CA ASP A 68 1.79 14.69 -7.60
C ASP A 68 2.09 16.17 -7.83
N ASP A 69 2.63 16.85 -6.82
CA ASP A 69 3.05 18.26 -6.89
C ASP A 69 4.53 18.46 -7.31
N GLU A 70 5.31 17.38 -7.47
CA GLU A 70 6.67 17.48 -7.99
C GLU A 70 6.66 17.83 -9.47
N TYR A 71 7.54 18.76 -9.86
CA TYR A 71 7.66 19.23 -11.24
C TYR A 71 7.87 18.08 -12.26
N ASP A 72 8.65 17.08 -11.88
CA ASP A 72 9.02 15.93 -12.69
C ASP A 72 8.22 14.65 -12.38
N PHE A 73 7.07 14.78 -11.68
CA PHE A 73 6.22 13.67 -11.27
C PHE A 73 5.90 12.70 -12.42
N HIS A 74 5.43 13.23 -13.55
CA HIS A 74 5.04 12.39 -14.68
C HIS A 74 6.23 11.65 -15.31
N GLU A 75 7.39 12.28 -15.37
CA GLU A 75 8.61 11.67 -15.87
C GLU A 75 9.07 10.55 -14.94
N LYS A 76 9.21 10.83 -13.66
CA LYS A 76 9.58 9.84 -12.64
C LYS A 76 8.65 8.61 -12.62
N LEU A 77 7.34 8.85 -12.66
CA LEU A 77 6.35 7.77 -12.66
C LEU A 77 6.44 6.92 -13.93
N ARG A 78 6.59 7.57 -15.10
CA ARG A 78 6.76 6.88 -16.39
C ARG A 78 8.03 6.05 -16.40
N ASP A 79 9.16 6.62 -15.98
CA ASP A 79 10.44 5.92 -15.92
C ASP A 79 10.37 4.71 -14.98
N PHE A 80 9.69 4.86 -13.84
CA PHE A 80 9.48 3.75 -12.93
C PHE A 80 8.63 2.64 -13.58
N LEU A 81 7.50 2.98 -14.20
CA LEU A 81 6.59 2.02 -14.82
C LEU A 81 7.12 1.44 -16.15
N SER A 82 8.18 2.01 -16.71
CA SER A 82 8.88 1.47 -17.89
C SER A 82 9.88 0.37 -17.55
N LYS A 83 10.15 0.14 -16.27
CA LYS A 83 10.99 -0.98 -15.81
C LYS A 83 10.29 -2.31 -16.06
N THR A 84 11.08 -3.37 -16.20
CA THR A 84 10.53 -4.73 -16.25
C THR A 84 9.86 -5.09 -14.92
N LEU A 85 8.95 -6.05 -14.97
CA LEU A 85 8.30 -6.55 -13.75
C LEU A 85 9.30 -7.11 -12.75
N ASP A 86 10.30 -7.83 -13.22
CA ASP A 86 11.34 -8.42 -12.37
C ASP A 86 12.16 -7.33 -11.65
N GLU A 87 12.51 -6.23 -12.36
CA GLU A 87 13.20 -5.09 -11.73
C GLU A 87 12.34 -4.44 -10.64
N ILE A 88 11.04 -4.28 -10.87
CA ILE A 88 10.12 -3.70 -9.89
C ILE A 88 9.95 -4.64 -8.68
N GLU A 89 9.83 -5.94 -8.90
CA GLU A 89 9.75 -6.95 -7.84
C GLU A 89 11.05 -6.99 -7.01
N ASP A 90 12.21 -6.90 -7.63
CA ASP A 90 13.50 -6.80 -6.92
C ASP A 90 13.59 -5.56 -6.04
N LEU A 91 13.17 -4.40 -6.55
CA LEU A 91 13.09 -3.16 -5.78
C LEU A 91 12.09 -3.29 -4.62
N TRP A 92 10.96 -3.98 -4.84
CA TRP A 92 9.97 -4.27 -3.83
C TRP A 92 10.52 -5.19 -2.72
N HIS A 93 11.29 -6.19 -3.08
CA HIS A 93 11.93 -7.09 -2.12
C HIS A 93 12.97 -6.36 -1.26
N LYS A 94 13.75 -5.45 -1.84
CA LYS A 94 14.71 -4.62 -1.09
C LYS A 94 14.04 -3.76 0.00
N LYS A 95 12.78 -3.36 -0.20
CA LYS A 95 11.99 -2.58 0.77
C LYS A 95 11.31 -3.43 1.87
N LYS A 96 11.45 -4.76 1.86
CA LYS A 96 10.70 -5.68 2.73
C LYS A 96 10.82 -5.36 4.23
N SER A 97 12.01 -5.04 4.72
CA SER A 97 12.22 -4.74 6.14
C SER A 97 11.52 -3.43 6.53
N ALA A 98 11.75 -2.36 5.78
CA ALA A 98 11.11 -1.06 6.01
C ALA A 98 9.58 -1.15 5.89
N ARG A 99 9.06 -1.98 4.96
CA ARG A 99 7.64 -2.22 4.82
C ARG A 99 7.03 -2.94 6.02
N LYS A 100 7.73 -3.89 6.62
CA LYS A 100 7.28 -4.52 7.87
C LYS A 100 7.15 -3.52 9.02
N GLU A 101 8.10 -2.62 9.17
CA GLU A 101 8.05 -1.56 10.18
C GLU A 101 6.89 -0.59 9.92
N MET A 102 6.72 -0.16 8.68
CA MET A 102 5.61 0.69 8.25
C MET A 102 4.25 0.04 8.54
N ILE A 103 4.08 -1.23 8.20
CA ILE A 103 2.83 -1.99 8.47
C ILE A 103 2.56 -2.04 9.97
N LYS A 104 3.57 -2.34 10.77
CA LYS A 104 3.44 -2.37 12.23
C LYS A 104 3.04 -1.02 12.82
N GLN A 105 3.57 0.07 12.25
CA GLN A 105 3.32 1.42 12.74
C GLN A 105 1.93 1.96 12.38
N TYR A 106 1.46 1.71 11.14
CA TYR A 106 0.28 2.39 10.61
C TYR A 106 -0.92 1.48 10.32
N PHE A 107 -0.73 0.17 10.21
CA PHE A 107 -1.81 -0.73 9.79
C PHE A 107 -2.12 -1.83 10.79
N CYS A 108 -1.13 -2.61 11.21
CA CYS A 108 -1.35 -3.73 12.11
C CYS A 108 -0.08 -4.07 12.88
N SER A 109 -0.17 -4.03 14.20
CA SER A 109 0.95 -4.42 15.08
C SER A 109 1.19 -5.94 15.11
N TYR A 110 0.26 -6.74 14.61
CA TYR A 110 0.31 -8.21 14.67
C TYR A 110 -0.01 -8.80 13.30
N SER A 111 0.73 -9.82 12.91
CA SER A 111 0.56 -10.50 11.62
C SER A 111 -0.68 -11.41 11.55
N SER A 112 -1.21 -11.84 12.70
CA SER A 112 -2.35 -12.77 12.77
C SER A 112 -2.99 -12.80 14.16
N GLY A 113 -4.05 -13.60 14.33
CA GLY A 113 -4.64 -13.89 15.64
C GLY A 113 -5.51 -12.77 16.23
N ALA A 114 -6.04 -11.84 15.42
CA ALA A 114 -6.91 -10.76 15.90
C ALA A 114 -8.14 -11.29 16.64
N GLY A 115 -8.81 -12.30 16.09
CA GLY A 115 -9.97 -12.93 16.74
C GLY A 115 -9.64 -13.54 18.09
N ALA A 116 -8.52 -14.26 18.21
CA ALA A 116 -8.09 -14.86 19.47
C ALA A 116 -7.76 -13.79 20.52
N ARG A 117 -7.13 -12.66 20.12
CA ARG A 117 -6.88 -11.54 21.06
C ARG A 117 -8.18 -10.88 21.51
N ALA A 118 -9.11 -10.63 20.59
CA ALA A 118 -10.41 -10.05 20.92
C ALA A 118 -11.20 -10.96 21.85
N SER A 119 -11.27 -12.25 21.57
CA SER A 119 -11.91 -13.27 22.41
C SER A 119 -11.31 -13.28 23.82
N LYS A 120 -9.98 -13.24 23.94
CA LYS A 120 -9.30 -13.20 25.25
C LYS A 120 -9.70 -11.96 26.07
N VAL A 121 -9.75 -10.78 25.45
CA VAL A 121 -10.17 -9.55 26.13
C VAL A 121 -11.63 -9.66 26.59
N ILE A 122 -12.52 -10.12 25.72
CA ILE A 122 -13.95 -10.30 26.07
C ILE A 122 -14.11 -11.23 27.26
N VAL A 123 -13.43 -12.37 27.25
CA VAL A 123 -13.51 -13.35 28.37
C VAL A 123 -12.94 -12.77 29.66
N GLN A 124 -11.85 -12.02 29.60
CA GLN A 124 -11.19 -11.47 30.79
C GLN A 124 -11.94 -10.28 31.44
N GLU A 125 -12.61 -9.47 30.61
CA GLU A 125 -13.20 -8.21 31.06
C GLU A 125 -14.72 -8.26 31.24
N TYR A 126 -15.40 -9.22 30.59
CA TYR A 126 -16.87 -9.24 30.53
C TYR A 126 -17.52 -10.58 30.91
N LEU A 127 -16.76 -11.62 31.16
CA LEU A 127 -17.24 -12.92 31.65
C LEU A 127 -16.51 -13.37 32.92
#